data_3dfe6a2c5557f7a811c068fcf077f6d3
#
_entry.id   3dfe6a2c5557f7a811c068fcf077f6d3
#
_cell.length_a   1.000
_cell.length_b   1.000
_cell.length_c   1.000
_cell.angle_alpha   90.00
_cell.angle_beta   90.00
_cell.angle_gamma   90.00
#
_symmetry.space_group_name_H-M   'P 1'
#
loop_
_entity.id
_entity.type
_entity.pdbx_description
1 polymer ?
#
loop_
_entity_poly.entity_id
_entity_poly.type
_entity_poly.pdbx_seq_one_letter_code
_entity_poly.pdbx_strand_id
1 'polypeptide(L)'
;MKKKKILICFMIVTFLATGCGKVAQLENGQDAVVTLSSGDISVDKLYEEMKDKYALNVLIEMMDRDVLNKEYGKDWSDEEKDQIEGQISTWLESFGSEQALLSQTQGYFGVSTMEGLRDYLSLQYRRNKAVEDYTKETITDKEIKEYYDKEVFGDIKASHILIEAEVTDEMTTAEKTAAEEEALKKAKEVITKLKNGDKFEDLAKKYSSDDSNKDNGGDLGYFSYGKMEKAFEEAALKLKNGEYTKEPVKTSYGYHIILRVDQKEKTDLDSIKSDIVDTLTDKKLSEDSTLQITALKELRKEYKMDIQDKELKTQYDNYIENALSEAVSNDKASEAN
;
A
#
# COMPACT_ATOMS: atom_id res chain seq x y z
N MET A 1 69.69 -38.20 -10.01
CA MET A 1 68.42 -37.44 -10.27
C MET A 1 67.45 -38.39 -10.95
N LYS A 2 66.47 -38.94 -10.18
CA LYS A 2 65.47 -39.88 -10.71
C LYS A 2 64.26 -39.06 -11.20
N LYS A 3 63.99 -39.04 -12.52
CA LYS A 3 62.85 -38.47 -13.13
C LYS A 3 61.61 -39.34 -12.84
N LYS A 4 60.69 -38.86 -12.00
CA LYS A 4 59.36 -39.47 -11.87
C LYS A 4 58.52 -39.12 -13.11
N LYS A 5 58.15 -40.13 -13.88
CA LYS A 5 57.14 -40.02 -14.95
C LYS A 5 55.78 -39.97 -14.28
N ILE A 6 55.09 -38.82 -14.41
CA ILE A 6 53.68 -38.65 -14.06
C ILE A 6 52.88 -39.21 -15.25
N LEU A 7 52.17 -40.29 -15.01
CA LEU A 7 51.22 -40.87 -15.95
C LEU A 7 49.93 -40.08 -15.84
N ILE A 8 49.68 -39.19 -16.79
CA ILE A 8 48.41 -38.48 -16.90
C ILE A 8 47.43 -39.40 -17.60
N CYS A 9 46.50 -40.00 -16.84
CA CYS A 9 45.36 -40.71 -17.41
C CYS A 9 44.37 -39.68 -17.96
N PHE A 10 44.37 -39.47 -19.28
CA PHE A 10 43.34 -38.74 -19.98
C PHE A 10 42.12 -39.68 -20.07
N MET A 11 41.11 -39.43 -19.22
CA MET A 11 39.81 -40.03 -19.40
C MET A 11 39.04 -39.20 -20.41
N ILE A 12 38.91 -39.70 -21.65
CA ILE A 12 38.09 -39.09 -22.70
C ILE A 12 36.65 -39.37 -22.35
N VAL A 13 35.94 -38.37 -21.80
CA VAL A 13 34.49 -38.40 -21.70
C VAL A 13 33.92 -38.05 -23.09
N THR A 14 33.43 -39.05 -23.79
CA THR A 14 32.69 -38.85 -25.03
C THR A 14 31.33 -38.22 -24.72
N PHE A 15 31.22 -36.94 -24.99
CA PHE A 15 29.92 -36.24 -25.00
C PHE A 15 29.11 -36.73 -26.19
N LEU A 16 28.14 -37.59 -25.97
CA LEU A 16 27.04 -37.78 -26.90
C LEU A 16 26.01 -36.68 -26.65
N ALA A 17 26.03 -35.65 -27.48
CA ALA A 17 25.00 -34.62 -27.53
C ALA A 17 23.69 -35.20 -28.08
N THR A 18 22.79 -35.61 -27.17
CA THR A 18 21.37 -35.76 -27.51
C THR A 18 20.59 -34.85 -26.57
N GLY A 19 19.97 -33.79 -27.15
CA GLY A 19 19.19 -32.81 -26.46
C GLY A 19 18.02 -33.43 -25.69
N CYS A 20 18.03 -33.15 -24.44
CA CYS A 20 17.01 -33.01 -23.37
C CYS A 20 17.81 -33.16 -22.07
N GLY A 21 17.89 -32.10 -21.28
CA GLY A 21 18.82 -31.95 -20.17
C GLY A 21 18.71 -33.04 -19.11
N LYS A 22 19.44 -34.14 -19.36
CA LYS A 22 19.78 -35.08 -18.28
C LYS A 22 20.97 -34.49 -17.53
N VAL A 23 20.77 -34.22 -16.27
CA VAL A 23 21.87 -33.88 -15.35
C VAL A 23 22.89 -35.04 -15.37
N ALA A 24 24.18 -34.74 -15.47
CA ALA A 24 25.23 -35.75 -15.43
C ALA A 24 25.15 -36.53 -14.12
N GLN A 25 25.32 -37.86 -14.16
CA GLN A 25 25.33 -38.69 -12.97
C GLN A 25 26.74 -38.91 -12.45
N LEU A 26 26.90 -38.89 -11.14
CA LEU A 26 28.11 -39.26 -10.44
C LEU A 26 28.27 -40.80 -10.36
N GLU A 27 29.45 -41.29 -10.04
CA GLU A 27 29.70 -42.74 -9.90
C GLU A 27 28.80 -43.42 -8.87
N ASN A 28 28.31 -42.70 -7.88
CA ASN A 28 27.35 -43.16 -6.87
C ASN A 28 25.89 -43.13 -7.34
N GLY A 29 25.61 -42.73 -8.59
CA GLY A 29 24.27 -42.65 -9.16
C GLY A 29 23.52 -41.37 -8.84
N GLN A 30 24.10 -40.41 -8.11
CA GLN A 30 23.52 -39.12 -7.86
C GLN A 30 23.71 -38.19 -9.06
N ASP A 31 22.76 -37.27 -9.29
CA ASP A 31 22.88 -36.26 -10.28
C ASP A 31 23.96 -35.24 -9.89
N ALA A 32 24.86 -34.91 -10.82
CA ALA A 32 25.97 -33.97 -10.62
C ALA A 32 25.64 -32.58 -11.09
N VAL A 33 25.88 -31.57 -10.25
CA VAL A 33 25.87 -30.17 -10.65
C VAL A 33 27.25 -29.76 -11.19
N VAL A 34 28.30 -30.18 -10.49
CA VAL A 34 29.71 -29.91 -10.87
C VAL A 34 30.56 -31.12 -10.56
N THR A 35 31.47 -31.48 -11.47
CA THR A 35 32.53 -32.48 -11.25
C THR A 35 33.88 -31.77 -11.11
N LEU A 36 34.60 -32.04 -10.04
CA LEU A 36 35.89 -31.46 -9.71
C LEU A 36 36.92 -32.56 -9.35
N SER A 37 38.19 -32.29 -9.62
CA SER A 37 39.26 -33.18 -9.22
C SER A 37 39.42 -33.27 -7.68
N SER A 38 38.90 -32.31 -6.93
CA SER A 38 38.95 -32.26 -5.46
C SER A 38 37.68 -32.80 -4.78
N GLY A 39 36.67 -33.20 -5.54
CA GLY A 39 35.39 -33.71 -5.06
C GLY A 39 34.22 -33.08 -5.80
N ASP A 40 33.17 -33.86 -6.00
CA ASP A 40 32.02 -33.48 -6.80
C ASP A 40 30.94 -32.79 -5.95
N ILE A 41 30.12 -31.97 -6.61
CA ILE A 41 28.92 -31.36 -6.04
C ILE A 41 27.70 -32.03 -6.69
N SER A 42 26.92 -32.74 -5.90
CA SER A 42 25.66 -33.35 -6.32
C SER A 42 24.51 -32.30 -6.22
N VAL A 43 23.40 -32.61 -6.90
CA VAL A 43 22.14 -31.86 -6.76
C VAL A 43 21.70 -31.86 -5.30
N ASP A 44 21.74 -32.98 -4.62
CA ASP A 44 21.34 -33.09 -3.21
C ASP A 44 22.18 -32.18 -2.31
N LYS A 45 23.52 -32.19 -2.51
CA LYS A 45 24.41 -31.31 -1.73
C LYS A 45 24.15 -29.85 -1.99
N LEU A 46 23.90 -29.44 -3.24
CA LEU A 46 23.51 -28.07 -3.56
C LEU A 46 22.16 -27.71 -2.94
N TYR A 47 21.17 -28.60 -3.01
CA TYR A 47 19.87 -28.40 -2.39
C TYR A 47 19.97 -28.18 -0.87
N GLU A 48 20.72 -29.02 -0.15
CA GLU A 48 20.91 -28.86 1.31
C GLU A 48 21.58 -27.51 1.65
N GLU A 49 22.58 -27.06 0.88
CA GLU A 49 23.23 -25.78 1.08
C GLU A 49 22.31 -24.58 0.79
N MET A 50 21.34 -24.72 -0.12
CA MET A 50 20.35 -23.70 -0.44
C MET A 50 19.18 -23.69 0.52
N LYS A 51 18.84 -24.83 1.12
CA LYS A 51 17.67 -25.04 1.95
C LYS A 51 17.61 -24.07 3.12
N ASP A 52 18.71 -23.94 3.84
CA ASP A 52 18.80 -23.06 5.01
C ASP A 52 18.71 -21.57 4.68
N LYS A 53 19.10 -21.18 3.45
CA LYS A 53 19.27 -19.77 3.10
C LYS A 53 18.12 -19.20 2.26
N TYR A 54 17.56 -20.02 1.37
CA TYR A 54 16.68 -19.52 0.31
C TYR A 54 15.40 -20.30 0.14
N ALA A 55 15.36 -21.60 0.54
CA ALA A 55 14.27 -22.48 0.15
C ALA A 55 12.92 -22.05 0.71
N LEU A 56 12.85 -21.48 1.91
CA LEU A 56 11.59 -21.03 2.49
C LEU A 56 10.94 -19.92 1.64
N ASN A 57 11.72 -18.90 1.26
CA ASN A 57 11.19 -17.79 0.46
C ASN A 57 10.71 -18.26 -0.91
N VAL A 58 11.51 -19.11 -1.57
CA VAL A 58 11.14 -19.70 -2.86
C VAL A 58 9.88 -20.57 -2.71
N LEU A 59 9.80 -21.39 -1.65
CA LEU A 59 8.63 -22.22 -1.37
C LEU A 59 7.38 -21.38 -1.16
N ILE A 60 7.45 -20.32 -0.36
CA ILE A 60 6.32 -19.39 -0.13
C ILE A 60 5.87 -18.78 -1.46
N GLU A 61 6.80 -18.31 -2.28
CA GLU A 61 6.49 -17.74 -3.59
C GLU A 61 5.79 -18.75 -4.52
N MET A 62 6.31 -19.98 -4.57
CA MET A 62 5.71 -21.06 -5.37
C MET A 62 4.31 -21.44 -4.88
N MET A 63 4.11 -21.52 -3.57
CA MET A 63 2.80 -21.81 -2.98
C MET A 63 1.80 -20.69 -3.29
N ASP A 64 2.20 -19.42 -3.11
CA ASP A 64 1.34 -18.27 -3.40
C ASP A 64 0.96 -18.23 -4.87
N ARG A 65 1.93 -18.43 -5.77
CA ARG A 65 1.68 -18.46 -7.20
C ARG A 65 0.66 -19.55 -7.59
N ASP A 66 0.78 -20.76 -7.02
CA ASP A 66 -0.16 -21.85 -7.29
C ASP A 66 -1.57 -21.55 -6.71
N VAL A 67 -1.63 -21.09 -5.48
CA VAL A 67 -2.89 -20.77 -4.80
C VAL A 67 -3.59 -19.58 -5.49
N LEU A 68 -2.88 -18.48 -5.72
CA LEU A 68 -3.46 -17.28 -6.35
C LEU A 68 -3.85 -17.50 -7.82
N ASN A 69 -3.14 -18.38 -8.54
CA ASN A 69 -3.56 -18.79 -9.88
C ASN A 69 -4.84 -19.65 -9.87
N LYS A 70 -5.11 -20.37 -8.81
CA LYS A 70 -6.38 -21.08 -8.64
C LYS A 70 -7.51 -20.15 -8.25
N GLU A 71 -7.22 -19.16 -7.40
CA GLU A 71 -8.19 -18.17 -6.92
C GLU A 71 -8.62 -17.21 -8.02
N TYR A 72 -7.67 -16.58 -8.71
CA TYR A 72 -7.93 -15.51 -9.69
C TYR A 72 -7.84 -15.95 -11.15
N GLY A 73 -7.56 -17.25 -11.41
CA GLY A 73 -7.32 -17.76 -12.77
C GLY A 73 -5.86 -17.63 -13.19
N LYS A 74 -5.49 -18.32 -14.27
CA LYS A 74 -4.11 -18.29 -14.80
C LYS A 74 -3.85 -17.07 -15.66
N ASP A 75 -4.87 -16.60 -16.38
CA ASP A 75 -4.79 -15.45 -17.25
C ASP A 75 -4.96 -14.15 -16.44
N TRP A 76 -4.19 -13.15 -16.77
CA TRP A 76 -4.29 -11.85 -16.12
C TRP A 76 -5.57 -11.14 -16.53
N SER A 77 -6.27 -10.55 -15.58
CA SER A 77 -7.39 -9.64 -15.86
C SER A 77 -6.89 -8.37 -16.58
N ASP A 78 -7.79 -7.63 -17.20
CA ASP A 78 -7.42 -6.37 -17.83
C ASP A 78 -6.94 -5.35 -16.80
N GLU A 79 -7.57 -5.30 -15.62
CA GLU A 79 -7.13 -4.46 -14.51
C GLU A 79 -5.72 -4.82 -14.03
N GLU A 80 -5.40 -6.13 -13.86
CA GLU A 80 -4.06 -6.60 -13.49
C GLU A 80 -3.01 -6.16 -14.51
N LYS A 81 -3.31 -6.30 -15.82
CA LYS A 81 -2.43 -5.84 -16.90
C LYS A 81 -2.18 -4.35 -16.85
N ASP A 82 -3.24 -3.56 -16.70
CA ASP A 82 -3.15 -2.09 -16.66
C ASP A 82 -2.31 -1.62 -15.47
N GLN A 83 -2.48 -2.22 -14.30
CA GLN A 83 -1.69 -1.92 -13.11
C GLN A 83 -0.21 -2.28 -13.30
N ILE A 84 0.10 -3.46 -13.83
CA ILE A 84 1.47 -3.92 -14.06
C ILE A 84 2.19 -3.04 -15.09
N GLU A 85 1.57 -2.80 -16.26
CA GLU A 85 2.21 -2.00 -17.31
C GLU A 85 2.31 -0.52 -16.91
N GLY A 86 1.34 0.01 -16.15
CA GLY A 86 1.41 1.35 -15.56
C GLY A 86 2.59 1.50 -14.59
N GLN A 87 2.79 0.51 -13.70
CA GLN A 87 3.93 0.50 -12.78
C GLN A 87 5.27 0.40 -13.51
N ILE A 88 5.36 -0.46 -14.54
CA ILE A 88 6.56 -0.60 -15.38
C ILE A 88 6.84 0.72 -16.12
N SER A 89 5.83 1.37 -16.68
CA SER A 89 5.98 2.66 -17.37
C SER A 89 6.54 3.73 -16.42
N THR A 90 5.99 3.85 -15.22
CA THR A 90 6.47 4.79 -14.19
C THR A 90 7.94 4.53 -13.83
N TRP A 91 8.31 3.26 -13.68
CA TRP A 91 9.69 2.90 -13.38
C TRP A 91 10.63 3.15 -14.56
N LEU A 92 10.21 2.88 -15.80
CA LEU A 92 11.00 3.19 -17.00
C LEU A 92 11.26 4.70 -17.14
N GLU A 93 10.27 5.53 -16.84
CA GLU A 93 10.46 6.99 -16.79
C GLU A 93 11.47 7.40 -15.72
N SER A 94 11.40 6.79 -14.54
CA SER A 94 12.30 7.11 -13.41
C SER A 94 13.72 6.63 -13.65
N PHE A 95 13.92 5.44 -14.22
CA PHE A 95 15.25 4.86 -14.45
C PHE A 95 15.84 5.18 -15.84
N GLY A 96 15.02 5.72 -16.75
CA GLY A 96 15.45 6.22 -18.06
C GLY A 96 15.71 5.14 -19.11
N SER A 97 15.83 3.86 -18.75
CA SER A 97 16.00 2.75 -19.68
C SER A 97 15.63 1.39 -19.09
N GLU A 98 15.25 0.44 -19.94
CA GLU A 98 14.98 -0.94 -19.54
C GLU A 98 16.20 -1.61 -18.88
N GLN A 99 17.39 -1.37 -19.41
CA GLN A 99 18.62 -1.93 -18.85
C GLN A 99 18.90 -1.43 -17.42
N ALA A 100 18.68 -0.13 -17.16
CA ALA A 100 18.84 0.44 -15.83
C ALA A 100 17.78 -0.10 -14.87
N LEU A 101 16.52 -0.19 -15.31
CA LEU A 101 15.43 -0.80 -14.54
C LEU A 101 15.76 -2.25 -14.16
N LEU A 102 16.14 -3.09 -15.14
CA LEU A 102 16.45 -4.51 -14.88
C LEU A 102 17.67 -4.70 -13.98
N SER A 103 18.66 -3.78 -14.06
CA SER A 103 19.80 -3.80 -13.13
C SER A 103 19.34 -3.56 -11.68
N GLN A 104 18.40 -2.65 -11.45
CA GLN A 104 17.83 -2.38 -10.14
C GLN A 104 16.96 -3.54 -9.64
N THR A 105 16.06 -4.04 -10.48
CA THR A 105 15.17 -5.14 -10.10
C THR A 105 15.91 -6.44 -9.83
N GLN A 106 17.04 -6.68 -10.50
CA GLN A 106 17.92 -7.80 -10.20
C GLN A 106 18.53 -7.67 -8.78
N GLY A 107 18.93 -6.46 -8.38
CA GLY A 107 19.50 -6.22 -7.05
C GLY A 107 18.48 -6.36 -5.91
N TYR A 108 17.26 -5.88 -6.12
CA TYR A 108 16.23 -5.85 -5.08
C TYR A 108 15.35 -7.10 -5.06
N PHE A 109 15.00 -7.64 -6.22
CA PHE A 109 13.99 -8.71 -6.37
C PHE A 109 14.54 -9.97 -7.00
N GLY A 110 15.82 -9.99 -7.40
CA GLY A 110 16.41 -11.11 -8.13
C GLY A 110 15.91 -11.26 -9.57
N VAL A 111 15.24 -10.25 -10.12
CA VAL A 111 14.58 -10.29 -11.43
C VAL A 111 15.42 -9.55 -12.47
N SER A 112 15.81 -10.26 -13.54
CA SER A 112 16.73 -9.78 -14.57
C SER A 112 16.12 -9.68 -15.98
N THR A 113 14.82 -9.94 -16.12
CA THR A 113 14.11 -9.87 -17.42
C THR A 113 12.78 -9.15 -17.26
N MET A 114 12.29 -8.52 -18.33
CA MET A 114 10.98 -7.87 -18.33
C MET A 114 9.82 -8.84 -18.12
N GLU A 115 9.94 -10.07 -18.63
CA GLU A 115 8.95 -11.13 -18.36
C GLU A 115 8.94 -11.49 -16.87
N GLY A 116 10.10 -11.75 -16.28
CA GLY A 116 10.21 -12.03 -14.84
C GLY A 116 9.72 -10.86 -13.98
N LEU A 117 9.93 -9.60 -14.43
CA LEU A 117 9.41 -8.42 -13.73
C LEU A 117 7.88 -8.38 -13.76
N ARG A 118 7.27 -8.68 -14.91
CA ARG A 118 5.80 -8.79 -15.00
C ARG A 118 5.26 -9.89 -14.11
N ASP A 119 5.89 -11.06 -14.12
CA ASP A 119 5.51 -12.18 -13.26
C ASP A 119 5.63 -11.85 -11.76
N TYR A 120 6.69 -11.13 -11.38
CA TYR A 120 6.86 -10.64 -10.01
C TYR A 120 5.76 -9.66 -9.62
N LEU A 121 5.49 -8.67 -10.46
CA LEU A 121 4.45 -7.66 -10.22
C LEU A 121 3.05 -8.29 -10.17
N SER A 122 2.76 -9.26 -11.04
CA SER A 122 1.51 -10.03 -11.01
C SER A 122 1.33 -10.76 -9.68
N LEU A 123 2.37 -11.41 -9.19
CA LEU A 123 2.32 -12.07 -7.89
C LEU A 123 2.03 -11.08 -6.76
N GLN A 124 2.66 -9.90 -6.77
CA GLN A 124 2.41 -8.87 -5.75
C GLN A 124 0.98 -8.31 -5.86
N TYR A 125 0.51 -8.00 -7.07
CA TYR A 125 -0.86 -7.56 -7.32
C TYR A 125 -1.88 -8.55 -6.73
N ARG A 126 -1.73 -9.84 -7.05
CA ARG A 126 -2.64 -10.89 -6.59
C ARG A 126 -2.57 -11.12 -5.08
N ARG A 127 -1.39 -10.99 -4.47
CA ARG A 127 -1.25 -11.01 -3.00
C ARG A 127 -2.03 -9.87 -2.36
N ASN A 128 -1.86 -8.66 -2.87
CA ASN A 128 -2.58 -7.48 -2.37
C ASN A 128 -4.09 -7.64 -2.53
N LYS A 129 -4.52 -8.13 -3.70
CA LYS A 129 -5.93 -8.42 -3.94
C LYS A 129 -6.50 -9.46 -2.98
N ALA A 130 -5.77 -10.53 -2.69
CA ALA A 130 -6.20 -11.54 -1.72
C ALA A 130 -6.32 -10.97 -0.30
N VAL A 131 -5.43 -10.05 0.08
CA VAL A 131 -5.50 -9.35 1.36
C VAL A 131 -6.71 -8.42 1.41
N GLU A 132 -6.98 -7.69 0.35
CA GLU A 132 -8.15 -6.83 0.22
C GLU A 132 -9.45 -7.63 0.29
N ASP A 133 -9.57 -8.69 -0.52
CA ASP A 133 -10.76 -9.56 -0.57
C ASP A 133 -11.03 -10.19 0.81
N TYR A 134 -10.00 -10.75 1.45
CA TYR A 134 -10.08 -11.27 2.81
C TYR A 134 -10.55 -10.20 3.81
N THR A 135 -10.00 -8.99 3.73
CA THR A 135 -10.36 -7.90 4.63
C THR A 135 -11.81 -7.49 4.43
N LYS A 136 -12.29 -7.39 3.17
CA LYS A 136 -13.69 -7.11 2.84
C LYS A 136 -14.65 -8.13 3.47
N GLU A 137 -14.31 -9.40 3.45
CA GLU A 137 -15.11 -10.46 4.06
C GLU A 137 -15.20 -10.35 5.60
N THR A 138 -14.22 -9.71 6.23
CA THR A 138 -14.26 -9.47 7.70
C THR A 138 -15.15 -8.30 8.12
N ILE A 139 -15.62 -7.48 7.18
CA ILE A 139 -16.46 -6.32 7.48
C ILE A 139 -17.90 -6.75 7.71
N THR A 140 -18.42 -6.43 8.88
CA THR A 140 -19.76 -6.82 9.31
C THR A 140 -20.80 -5.75 8.94
N ASP A 141 -22.06 -6.19 8.74
CA ASP A 141 -23.19 -5.25 8.56
C ASP A 141 -23.34 -4.26 9.73
N LYS A 142 -22.89 -4.64 10.92
CA LYS A 142 -22.87 -3.74 12.09
C LYS A 142 -21.88 -2.62 11.90
N GLU A 143 -20.64 -2.90 11.44
CA GLU A 143 -19.63 -1.87 11.17
C GLU A 143 -20.07 -0.94 10.04
N ILE A 144 -20.66 -1.50 8.98
CA ILE A 144 -21.22 -0.73 7.87
C ILE A 144 -22.30 0.24 8.37
N LYS A 145 -23.23 -0.26 9.19
CA LYS A 145 -24.29 0.56 9.74
C LYS A 145 -23.76 1.63 10.71
N GLU A 146 -22.81 1.29 11.55
CA GLU A 146 -22.18 2.23 12.47
C GLU A 146 -21.44 3.36 11.73
N TYR A 147 -20.70 3.02 10.67
CA TYR A 147 -20.05 4.00 9.81
C TYR A 147 -21.07 4.91 9.13
N TYR A 148 -22.10 4.30 8.52
CA TYR A 148 -23.19 5.04 7.89
C TYR A 148 -23.85 6.02 8.88
N ASP A 149 -24.22 5.56 10.06
CA ASP A 149 -24.93 6.39 11.03
C ASP A 149 -24.09 7.57 11.54
N LYS A 150 -22.77 7.37 11.71
CA LYS A 150 -21.87 8.36 12.33
C LYS A 150 -21.19 9.31 11.33
N GLU A 151 -20.72 8.77 10.21
CA GLU A 151 -19.83 9.51 9.31
C GLU A 151 -20.55 10.03 8.06
N VAL A 152 -21.53 9.28 7.53
CA VAL A 152 -22.24 9.67 6.31
C VAL A 152 -23.26 10.77 6.59
N PHE A 153 -23.31 11.78 5.74
CA PHE A 153 -24.32 12.84 5.74
C PHE A 153 -24.74 13.18 4.31
N GLY A 154 -25.87 13.87 4.15
CA GLY A 154 -26.28 14.37 2.83
C GLY A 154 -25.39 15.52 2.39
N ASP A 155 -25.03 15.57 1.11
CA ASP A 155 -24.13 16.57 0.56
C ASP A 155 -24.43 17.99 1.09
N ILE A 156 -23.40 18.65 1.57
CA ILE A 156 -23.48 20.03 2.08
C ILE A 156 -22.96 20.98 1.03
N LYS A 157 -23.74 22.02 0.72
CA LYS A 157 -23.24 23.18 0.00
C LYS A 157 -22.74 24.21 0.99
N ALA A 158 -21.46 24.58 0.87
CA ALA A 158 -20.86 25.57 1.76
C ALA A 158 -20.05 26.61 1.00
N SER A 159 -19.88 27.77 1.65
CA SER A 159 -18.85 28.77 1.31
C SER A 159 -17.88 28.87 2.48
N HIS A 160 -16.62 29.24 2.21
CA HIS A 160 -15.66 29.48 3.26
C HIS A 160 -14.84 30.77 3.07
N ILE A 161 -14.24 31.23 4.15
CA ILE A 161 -13.16 32.20 4.17
C ILE A 161 -11.98 31.53 4.83
N LEU A 162 -10.91 31.28 4.08
CA LEU A 162 -9.67 30.69 4.59
C LEU A 162 -8.69 31.80 5.00
N ILE A 163 -8.17 31.72 6.20
CA ILE A 163 -7.06 32.54 6.67
C ILE A 163 -5.88 31.63 6.93
N GLU A 164 -4.92 31.63 6.02
CA GLU A 164 -3.68 30.88 6.17
C GLU A 164 -2.73 31.57 7.12
N ALA A 165 -1.93 30.78 7.84
CA ALA A 165 -0.76 31.28 8.53
C ALA A 165 0.39 31.39 7.51
N GLU A 166 1.00 32.56 7.40
CA GLU A 166 2.14 32.78 6.53
C GLU A 166 3.39 32.14 7.15
N VAL A 167 3.57 30.80 6.97
CA VAL A 167 4.70 30.05 7.47
C VAL A 167 5.63 29.59 6.33
N THR A 168 6.93 29.63 6.56
CA THR A 168 7.96 29.10 5.64
C THR A 168 8.78 28.03 6.36
N ASP A 169 9.49 27.20 5.60
CA ASP A 169 10.36 26.17 6.16
C ASP A 169 11.53 26.74 6.97
N GLU A 170 11.93 27.98 6.68
CA GLU A 170 13.05 28.69 7.34
C GLU A 170 12.65 29.26 8.72
N MET A 171 11.36 29.36 9.02
CA MET A 171 10.88 29.88 10.30
C MET A 171 11.17 28.93 11.45
N THR A 172 11.58 29.50 12.57
CA THR A 172 11.66 28.80 13.87
C THR A 172 10.27 28.40 14.36
N THR A 173 10.20 27.43 15.27
CA THR A 173 8.94 27.01 15.92
C THR A 173 8.19 28.20 16.55
N ALA A 174 8.91 29.13 17.18
CA ALA A 174 8.30 30.32 17.80
C ALA A 174 7.70 31.27 16.76
N GLU A 175 8.37 31.46 15.63
CA GLU A 175 7.84 32.30 14.51
C GLU A 175 6.62 31.67 13.87
N LYS A 176 6.62 30.34 13.65
CA LYS A 176 5.47 29.60 13.14
C LYS A 176 4.26 29.73 14.08
N THR A 177 4.49 29.60 15.39
CA THR A 177 3.43 29.79 16.40
C THR A 177 2.87 31.21 16.36
N ALA A 178 3.73 32.22 16.27
CA ALA A 178 3.27 33.63 16.19
C ALA A 178 2.45 33.91 14.91
N ALA A 179 2.86 33.32 13.77
CA ALA A 179 2.10 33.42 12.51
C ALA A 179 0.72 32.75 12.61
N GLU A 180 0.63 31.58 13.26
CA GLU A 180 -0.66 30.92 13.51
C GLU A 180 -1.56 31.73 14.45
N GLU A 181 -1.02 32.36 15.51
CA GLU A 181 -1.77 33.23 16.41
C GLU A 181 -2.30 34.48 15.69
N GLU A 182 -1.52 35.06 14.79
CA GLU A 182 -1.96 36.18 13.96
C GLU A 182 -3.07 35.78 12.98
N ALA A 183 -2.95 34.63 12.32
CA ALA A 183 -3.99 34.08 11.45
C ALA A 183 -5.29 33.83 12.25
N LEU A 184 -5.21 33.23 13.44
CA LEU A 184 -6.35 33.05 14.31
C LEU A 184 -7.02 34.37 14.71
N LYS A 185 -6.23 35.39 15.04
CA LYS A 185 -6.72 36.73 15.37
C LYS A 185 -7.46 37.34 14.17
N LYS A 186 -6.89 37.26 12.98
CA LYS A 186 -7.49 37.76 11.74
C LYS A 186 -8.82 37.04 11.41
N ALA A 187 -8.88 35.73 11.60
CA ALA A 187 -10.12 34.98 11.43
C ALA A 187 -11.21 35.42 12.43
N LYS A 188 -10.86 35.68 13.69
CA LYS A 188 -11.79 36.22 14.69
C LYS A 188 -12.28 37.64 14.35
N GLU A 189 -11.41 38.47 13.76
CA GLU A 189 -11.81 39.81 13.27
C GLU A 189 -12.82 39.69 12.12
N VAL A 190 -12.65 38.75 11.19
CA VAL A 190 -13.60 38.47 10.12
C VAL A 190 -14.96 38.05 10.69
N ILE A 191 -14.99 37.15 11.68
CA ILE A 191 -16.24 36.77 12.35
C ILE A 191 -16.90 37.96 13.02
N THR A 192 -16.13 38.86 13.63
CA THR A 192 -16.67 40.08 14.23
C THR A 192 -17.32 40.98 13.19
N LYS A 193 -16.74 41.09 11.99
CA LYS A 193 -17.33 41.86 10.86
C LYS A 193 -18.64 41.22 10.41
N LEU A 194 -18.70 39.89 10.29
CA LEU A 194 -19.95 39.18 9.98
C LEU A 194 -21.03 39.43 11.03
N LYS A 195 -20.68 39.45 12.33
CA LYS A 195 -21.60 39.78 13.43
C LYS A 195 -22.13 41.20 13.32
N ASN A 196 -21.34 42.14 12.76
CA ASN A 196 -21.73 43.52 12.54
C ASN A 196 -22.56 43.74 11.24
N GLY A 197 -22.81 42.68 10.47
CA GLY A 197 -23.66 42.71 9.30
C GLY A 197 -22.92 42.82 7.96
N ASP A 198 -21.61 42.75 7.95
CA ASP A 198 -20.84 42.67 6.69
C ASP A 198 -21.22 41.39 5.95
N LYS A 199 -21.24 41.42 4.61
CA LYS A 199 -21.61 40.28 3.79
C LYS A 199 -20.48 39.26 3.71
N PHE A 200 -20.84 38.00 3.78
CA PHE A 200 -19.87 36.88 3.71
C PHE A 200 -19.04 36.90 2.43
N GLU A 201 -19.69 37.13 1.28
CA GLU A 201 -19.09 37.20 -0.05
C GLU A 201 -18.02 38.31 -0.15
N ASP A 202 -18.35 39.51 0.39
CA ASP A 202 -17.44 40.66 0.37
C ASP A 202 -16.21 40.41 1.25
N LEU A 203 -16.41 39.72 2.39
CA LEU A 203 -15.32 39.35 3.30
C LEU A 203 -14.49 38.20 2.73
N ALA A 204 -15.10 37.23 2.05
CA ALA A 204 -14.37 36.17 1.34
C ALA A 204 -13.43 36.77 0.30
N LYS A 205 -13.93 37.63 -0.56
CA LYS A 205 -13.13 38.32 -1.57
C LYS A 205 -11.97 39.12 -0.98
N LYS A 206 -12.19 39.74 0.19
CA LYS A 206 -11.20 40.62 0.82
C LYS A 206 -10.16 39.92 1.66
N TYR A 207 -10.55 38.85 2.35
CA TYR A 207 -9.73 38.23 3.42
C TYR A 207 -9.33 36.79 3.16
N SER A 208 -10.03 36.08 2.24
CA SER A 208 -9.71 34.66 2.00
C SER A 208 -8.38 34.50 1.28
N SER A 209 -7.58 33.60 1.77
CA SER A 209 -6.35 33.13 1.13
C SER A 209 -6.61 32.11 0.01
N ASP A 210 -7.84 31.60 -0.11
CA ASP A 210 -8.20 30.64 -1.16
C ASP A 210 -8.51 31.35 -2.48
N ASP A 211 -7.50 31.47 -3.32
CA ASP A 211 -7.60 32.14 -4.63
C ASP A 211 -8.55 31.45 -5.60
N SER A 212 -8.86 30.16 -5.36
CA SER A 212 -9.72 29.37 -6.27
C SER A 212 -11.18 29.81 -6.22
N ASN A 213 -11.65 30.32 -5.08
CA ASN A 213 -13.07 30.62 -4.86
C ASN A 213 -13.34 31.98 -4.19
N LYS A 214 -12.34 32.70 -3.68
CA LYS A 214 -12.55 33.99 -2.97
C LYS A 214 -13.35 34.98 -3.78
N ASP A 215 -13.12 35.08 -5.09
CA ASP A 215 -13.83 36.01 -5.98
C ASP A 215 -15.27 35.59 -6.26
N ASN A 216 -15.63 34.33 -5.99
CA ASN A 216 -16.98 33.79 -6.05
C ASN A 216 -17.61 33.65 -4.65
N GLY A 217 -17.25 34.53 -3.72
CA GLY A 217 -17.82 34.52 -2.37
C GLY A 217 -17.43 33.34 -1.50
N GLY A 218 -16.32 32.63 -1.86
CA GLY A 218 -15.84 31.47 -1.17
C GLY A 218 -16.63 30.16 -1.44
N ASP A 219 -17.44 30.12 -2.52
CA ASP A 219 -18.32 28.98 -2.83
C ASP A 219 -17.50 27.73 -3.18
N LEU A 220 -17.69 26.68 -2.38
CA LEU A 220 -17.08 25.36 -2.55
C LEU A 220 -17.98 24.37 -3.32
N GLY A 221 -19.23 24.79 -3.65
CA GLY A 221 -20.22 23.88 -4.17
C GLY A 221 -20.71 22.86 -3.14
N TYR A 222 -21.27 21.75 -3.63
CA TYR A 222 -21.65 20.61 -2.79
C TYR A 222 -20.46 19.68 -2.59
N PHE A 223 -20.28 19.23 -1.36
CA PHE A 223 -19.32 18.17 -1.02
C PHE A 223 -20.01 17.06 -0.21
N SER A 224 -19.57 15.83 -0.43
CA SER A 224 -20.01 14.63 0.27
C SER A 224 -19.09 14.36 1.48
N TYR A 225 -19.49 13.44 2.34
CA TYR A 225 -18.66 12.96 3.47
C TYR A 225 -17.28 12.47 2.98
N GLY A 226 -16.26 12.71 3.79
CA GLY A 226 -14.88 12.30 3.51
C GLY A 226 -14.18 13.12 2.41
N LYS A 227 -14.78 14.22 1.91
CA LYS A 227 -14.16 15.06 0.88
C LYS A 227 -13.43 16.29 1.44
N MET A 228 -13.76 16.68 2.66
CA MET A 228 -13.09 17.79 3.37
C MET A 228 -12.37 17.24 4.60
N GLU A 229 -11.48 18.03 5.19
CA GLU A 229 -10.93 17.65 6.47
C GLU A 229 -12.01 17.48 7.55
N LYS A 230 -11.86 16.49 8.40
CA LYS A 230 -12.85 16.12 9.43
C LYS A 230 -13.34 17.31 10.25
N ALA A 231 -12.42 18.19 10.69
CA ALA A 231 -12.77 19.38 11.45
C ALA A 231 -13.69 20.33 10.67
N PHE A 232 -13.49 20.46 9.35
CA PHE A 232 -14.32 21.26 8.47
C PHE A 232 -15.73 20.64 8.34
N GLU A 233 -15.82 19.35 8.06
CA GLU A 233 -17.09 18.62 7.93
C GLU A 233 -17.91 18.67 9.22
N GLU A 234 -17.30 18.39 10.36
CA GLU A 234 -17.97 18.45 11.66
C GLU A 234 -18.50 19.86 11.98
N ALA A 235 -17.77 20.89 11.59
CA ALA A 235 -18.22 22.27 11.80
C ALA A 235 -19.38 22.64 10.86
N ALA A 236 -19.30 22.24 9.58
CA ALA A 236 -20.36 22.47 8.60
C ALA A 236 -21.66 21.75 8.99
N LEU A 237 -21.55 20.49 9.50
CA LEU A 237 -22.70 19.69 9.95
C LEU A 237 -23.46 20.34 11.12
N LYS A 238 -22.77 21.03 12.02
CA LYS A 238 -23.38 21.71 13.18
C LYS A 238 -24.18 22.97 12.82
N LEU A 239 -23.95 23.49 11.61
CA LEU A 239 -24.64 24.70 11.12
C LEU A 239 -26.01 24.34 10.51
N LYS A 240 -26.94 25.28 10.57
CA LYS A 240 -28.14 25.26 9.73
C LYS A 240 -27.90 26.03 8.43
N ASN A 241 -28.72 25.78 7.43
CA ASN A 241 -28.63 26.53 6.19
C ASN A 241 -28.75 28.08 6.45
N GLY A 242 -27.81 28.85 5.93
CA GLY A 242 -27.66 30.28 6.17
C GLY A 242 -26.83 30.64 7.42
N GLU A 243 -26.41 29.69 8.24
CA GLU A 243 -25.54 29.91 9.40
C GLU A 243 -24.08 29.81 9.05
N TYR A 244 -23.23 30.59 9.74
CA TYR A 244 -21.77 30.48 9.67
C TYR A 244 -21.16 30.19 11.03
N THR A 245 -19.94 29.63 11.06
CA THR A 245 -19.20 29.28 12.26
C THR A 245 -18.93 30.51 13.13
N LYS A 246 -19.20 30.42 14.42
CA LYS A 246 -19.02 31.50 15.38
C LYS A 246 -17.62 31.62 15.91
N GLU A 247 -16.81 30.57 15.72
CA GLU A 247 -15.37 30.49 16.02
C GLU A 247 -14.64 29.96 14.77
N PRO A 248 -13.36 30.33 14.55
CA PRO A 248 -12.56 29.80 13.46
C PRO A 248 -12.35 28.29 13.62
N VAL A 249 -12.45 27.56 12.50
CA VAL A 249 -12.21 26.11 12.45
C VAL A 249 -10.79 25.88 11.94
N LYS A 250 -9.94 25.24 12.75
CA LYS A 250 -8.56 24.93 12.35
C LYS A 250 -8.51 23.65 11.50
N THR A 251 -7.81 23.69 10.38
CA THR A 251 -7.44 22.55 9.53
C THR A 251 -5.95 22.64 9.22
N SER A 252 -5.42 21.70 8.41
CA SER A 252 -4.03 21.76 7.93
C SER A 252 -3.77 22.97 7.01
N TYR A 253 -4.81 23.52 6.37
CA TYR A 253 -4.71 24.70 5.49
C TYR A 253 -4.71 26.04 6.25
N GLY A 254 -5.19 26.08 7.49
CA GLY A 254 -5.32 27.31 8.26
C GLY A 254 -6.62 27.40 9.04
N TYR A 255 -7.15 28.60 9.19
CA TYR A 255 -8.39 28.86 9.91
C TYR A 255 -9.53 29.19 8.95
N HIS A 256 -10.61 28.41 9.01
CA HIS A 256 -11.79 28.60 8.18
C HIS A 256 -12.92 29.27 8.95
N ILE A 257 -13.63 30.19 8.29
CA ILE A 257 -14.97 30.59 8.62
C ILE A 257 -15.88 29.94 7.59
N ILE A 258 -16.83 29.12 8.02
CA ILE A 258 -17.65 28.27 7.15
C ILE A 258 -19.07 28.77 7.19
N LEU A 259 -19.69 29.02 6.02
CA LEU A 259 -21.10 29.30 5.85
C LEU A 259 -21.75 28.06 5.20
N ARG A 260 -22.72 27.45 5.89
CA ARG A 260 -23.55 26.43 5.26
C ARG A 260 -24.65 27.06 4.43
N VAL A 261 -24.64 26.79 3.14
CA VAL A 261 -25.62 27.32 2.19
C VAL A 261 -26.84 26.41 2.10
N ASP A 262 -26.60 25.10 1.92
CA ASP A 262 -27.64 24.10 1.75
C ASP A 262 -27.17 22.73 2.21
N GLN A 263 -28.10 21.77 2.37
CA GLN A 263 -27.80 20.35 2.58
C GLN A 263 -28.87 19.51 1.92
N LYS A 264 -28.42 18.50 1.15
CA LYS A 264 -29.28 17.46 0.58
C LYS A 264 -29.68 16.44 1.64
N GLU A 265 -30.71 15.65 1.34
CA GLU A 265 -31.01 14.46 2.14
C GLU A 265 -29.86 13.45 2.09
N LYS A 266 -29.69 12.70 3.17
CA LYS A 266 -28.67 11.65 3.27
C LYS A 266 -28.99 10.55 2.27
N THR A 267 -28.00 10.14 1.48
CA THR A 267 -28.11 9.01 0.55
C THR A 267 -28.43 7.76 1.33
N ASP A 268 -29.32 6.91 0.84
CA ASP A 268 -29.68 5.66 1.51
C ASP A 268 -28.48 4.69 1.55
N LEU A 269 -28.50 3.84 2.60
CA LEU A 269 -27.38 2.92 2.87
C LEU A 269 -27.14 1.93 1.72
N ASP A 270 -28.18 1.42 1.10
CA ASP A 270 -28.06 0.37 0.07
C ASP A 270 -27.32 0.91 -1.16
N SER A 271 -27.52 2.21 -1.48
CA SER A 271 -26.90 2.87 -2.62
C SER A 271 -25.39 3.12 -2.46
N ILE A 272 -24.90 3.17 -1.21
CA ILE A 272 -23.47 3.49 -0.91
C ILE A 272 -22.79 2.41 -0.08
N LYS A 273 -23.44 1.26 0.08
CA LYS A 273 -22.91 0.15 0.90
C LYS A 273 -21.54 -0.31 0.42
N SER A 274 -21.33 -0.38 -0.91
CA SER A 274 -20.05 -0.75 -1.50
C SER A 274 -18.94 0.24 -1.13
N ASP A 275 -19.20 1.53 -1.27
CA ASP A 275 -18.24 2.60 -0.97
C ASP A 275 -17.84 2.59 0.52
N ILE A 276 -18.81 2.29 1.40
CA ILE A 276 -18.55 2.14 2.83
C ILE A 276 -17.68 0.92 3.10
N VAL A 277 -17.94 -0.22 2.44
CA VAL A 277 -17.10 -1.42 2.57
C VAL A 277 -15.69 -1.13 2.12
N ASP A 278 -15.49 -0.47 0.98
CA ASP A 278 -14.17 -0.09 0.48
C ASP A 278 -13.45 0.84 1.48
N THR A 279 -14.14 1.86 1.99
CA THR A 279 -13.58 2.78 3.00
C THR A 279 -13.17 2.05 4.29
N LEU A 280 -14.01 1.12 4.78
CA LEU A 280 -13.71 0.33 5.98
C LEU A 280 -12.57 -0.67 5.74
N THR A 281 -12.45 -1.18 4.50
CA THR A 281 -11.34 -2.04 4.09
C THR A 281 -10.03 -1.29 4.16
N ASP A 282 -9.94 -0.13 3.49
CA ASP A 282 -8.75 0.72 3.51
C ASP A 282 -8.34 1.09 4.93
N LYS A 283 -9.33 1.43 5.75
CA LYS A 283 -9.10 1.75 7.16
C LYS A 283 -8.51 0.56 7.91
N LYS A 284 -9.12 -0.64 7.83
CA LYS A 284 -8.59 -1.85 8.48
C LYS A 284 -7.18 -2.17 8.01
N LEU A 285 -6.91 -2.09 6.70
CA LEU A 285 -5.59 -2.34 6.13
C LEU A 285 -4.53 -1.35 6.61
N SER A 286 -4.91 -0.12 6.90
CA SER A 286 -4.00 0.90 7.44
C SER A 286 -3.75 0.77 8.95
N GLU A 287 -4.69 0.19 9.69
CA GLU A 287 -4.66 0.09 11.15
C GLU A 287 -4.17 -1.28 11.66
N ASP A 288 -4.25 -2.34 10.84
CA ASP A 288 -3.92 -3.72 11.22
C ASP A 288 -2.94 -4.37 10.22
N SER A 289 -1.66 -4.25 10.51
CA SER A 289 -0.58 -4.83 9.72
C SER A 289 -0.60 -6.38 9.71
N THR A 290 -1.34 -7.01 10.62
CA THR A 290 -1.44 -8.48 10.67
C THR A 290 -2.29 -9.05 9.55
N LEU A 291 -3.15 -8.24 8.94
CA LEU A 291 -4.05 -8.67 7.86
C LEU A 291 -3.31 -9.21 6.65
N GLN A 292 -2.17 -8.60 6.29
CA GLN A 292 -1.36 -9.08 5.16
C GLN A 292 -0.86 -10.52 5.35
N ILE A 293 -0.45 -10.85 6.58
CA ILE A 293 0.08 -12.18 6.88
C ILE A 293 -1.07 -13.16 7.06
N THR A 294 -2.13 -12.73 7.77
CA THR A 294 -3.29 -13.56 8.10
C THR A 294 -4.07 -13.97 6.85
N ALA A 295 -4.34 -13.05 5.93
CA ALA A 295 -5.05 -13.33 4.69
C ALA A 295 -4.37 -14.42 3.85
N LEU A 296 -3.08 -14.26 3.58
CA LEU A 296 -2.34 -15.25 2.79
C LEU A 296 -2.18 -16.59 3.52
N LYS A 297 -2.06 -16.58 4.85
CA LYS A 297 -2.03 -17.79 5.67
C LYS A 297 -3.36 -18.54 5.59
N GLU A 298 -4.49 -17.86 5.77
CA GLU A 298 -5.81 -18.48 5.70
C GLU A 298 -6.13 -18.95 4.28
N LEU A 299 -5.77 -18.20 3.24
CA LEU A 299 -5.92 -18.63 1.85
C LEU A 299 -5.13 -19.91 1.56
N ARG A 300 -3.86 -20.00 1.99
CA ARG A 300 -3.06 -21.23 1.84
C ARG A 300 -3.68 -22.43 2.57
N LYS A 301 -4.28 -22.20 3.74
CA LYS A 301 -4.98 -23.22 4.52
C LYS A 301 -6.26 -23.70 3.84
N GLU A 302 -7.05 -22.80 3.23
CA GLU A 302 -8.24 -23.11 2.45
C GLU A 302 -7.91 -24.05 1.29
N TYR A 303 -6.79 -23.79 0.61
CA TYR A 303 -6.25 -24.64 -0.45
C TYR A 303 -5.53 -25.90 0.06
N LYS A 304 -5.64 -26.20 1.38
CA LYS A 304 -5.11 -27.41 2.02
C LYS A 304 -3.60 -27.57 1.84
N MET A 305 -2.87 -26.46 1.89
CA MET A 305 -1.41 -26.48 1.85
C MET A 305 -0.86 -27.36 2.99
N ASP A 306 0.03 -28.28 2.66
CA ASP A 306 0.73 -29.13 3.62
C ASP A 306 2.21 -29.30 3.22
N ILE A 307 3.11 -28.72 4.00
CA ILE A 307 4.56 -28.78 3.78
C ILE A 307 5.08 -30.11 4.33
N GLN A 308 5.50 -31.00 3.43
CA GLN A 308 5.96 -32.37 3.77
C GLN A 308 7.38 -32.40 4.38
N ASP A 309 8.26 -31.47 3.98
CA ASP A 309 9.59 -31.37 4.58
C ASP A 309 9.44 -30.72 5.99
N LYS A 310 9.86 -31.49 7.01
CA LYS A 310 9.67 -31.09 8.41
C LYS A 310 10.44 -29.82 8.80
N GLU A 311 11.60 -29.63 8.21
CA GLU A 311 12.46 -28.50 8.49
C GLU A 311 11.89 -27.22 7.87
N LEU A 312 11.52 -27.27 6.58
CA LEU A 312 10.84 -26.17 5.91
C LEU A 312 9.49 -25.85 6.55
N LYS A 313 8.76 -26.85 7.04
CA LYS A 313 7.56 -26.63 7.81
C LYS A 313 7.82 -25.83 9.08
N THR A 314 8.86 -26.22 9.83
CA THR A 314 9.24 -25.50 11.05
C THR A 314 9.69 -24.05 10.73
N GLN A 315 10.47 -23.87 9.68
CA GLN A 315 10.89 -22.54 9.22
C GLN A 315 9.67 -21.69 8.81
N TYR A 316 8.70 -22.26 8.11
CA TYR A 316 7.47 -21.58 7.73
C TYR A 316 6.62 -21.19 8.95
N ASP A 317 6.41 -22.11 9.88
CA ASP A 317 5.63 -21.84 11.10
C ASP A 317 6.27 -20.71 11.92
N ASN A 318 7.61 -20.74 12.10
CA ASN A 318 8.37 -19.68 12.76
C ASN A 318 8.31 -18.34 11.99
N TYR A 319 8.39 -18.37 10.67
CA TYR A 319 8.25 -17.18 9.83
C TYR A 319 6.90 -16.50 10.06
N ILE A 320 5.80 -17.25 10.03
CA ILE A 320 4.46 -16.72 10.25
C ILE A 320 4.32 -16.15 11.68
N GLU A 321 4.80 -16.86 12.69
CA GLU A 321 4.73 -16.40 14.09
C GLU A 321 5.53 -15.10 14.31
N ASN A 322 6.74 -15.04 13.80
CA ASN A 322 7.58 -13.84 13.89
C ASN A 322 6.96 -12.65 13.14
N ALA A 323 6.50 -12.87 11.90
CA ALA A 323 5.89 -11.81 11.10
C ALA A 323 4.63 -11.24 11.77
N LEU A 324 3.76 -12.09 12.36
CA LEU A 324 2.60 -11.63 13.13
C LEU A 324 3.01 -10.86 14.39
N SER A 325 4.05 -11.31 15.10
CA SER A 325 4.55 -10.62 16.30
C SER A 325 5.14 -9.25 15.98
N GLU A 326 5.89 -9.14 14.88
CA GLU A 326 6.44 -7.88 14.39
C GLU A 326 5.33 -6.91 13.96
N ALA A 327 4.32 -7.39 13.23
CA ALA A 327 3.17 -6.60 12.82
C ALA A 327 2.44 -5.99 14.03
N VAL A 328 2.08 -6.81 15.02
CA VAL A 328 1.45 -6.35 16.27
C VAL A 328 2.31 -5.31 17.02
N SER A 329 3.64 -5.47 16.98
CA SER A 329 4.56 -4.55 17.64
C SER A 329 4.60 -3.19 16.93
N ASN A 330 4.56 -3.21 15.59
CA ASN A 330 4.54 -2.00 14.77
C ASN A 330 3.23 -1.23 14.93
N ASP A 331 2.09 -1.92 14.96
CA ASP A 331 0.78 -1.29 15.17
C ASP A 331 0.72 -0.57 16.52
N LYS A 332 1.19 -1.20 17.60
CA LYS A 332 1.28 -0.56 18.92
C LYS A 332 2.23 0.63 18.97
N ALA A 333 3.32 0.62 18.21
CA ALA A 333 4.25 1.73 18.14
C ALA A 333 3.66 2.93 17.38
N SER A 334 2.83 2.69 16.36
CA SER A 334 2.13 3.73 15.61
C SER A 334 1.01 4.40 16.41
N GLU A 335 0.32 3.66 17.30
CA GLU A 335 -0.71 4.20 18.19
C GLU A 335 -0.14 5.08 19.33
N ALA A 336 1.15 4.91 19.65
CA ALA A 336 1.82 5.61 20.76
C ALA A 336 2.45 6.96 20.35
N ASN A 337 2.52 7.29 19.06
CA ASN A 337 3.06 8.52 18.50
C ASN A 337 1.95 9.43 17.97
#